data_0e178143a66e17cce9dff13c5bc622b5
#
_entry.id   0e178143a66e17cce9dff13c5bc622b5
#
_cell.length_a   1.000
_cell.length_b   1.000
_cell.length_c   1.000
_cell.angle_alpha   90.00
_cell.angle_beta   90.00
_cell.angle_gamma   90.00
#
_symmetry.space_group_name_H-M   'P 1'
#
loop_
_entity.id
_entity.type
_entity.pdbx_description
1 polymer ?
#
loop_
_entity_poly.entity_id
_entity_poly.type
_entity_poly.pdbx_seq_one_letter_code
_entity_poly.pdbx_strand_id
1 'polypeptide(L)'
;MEIAGRRVAGVWAAIMSTILSKSEIDAQVRSLGVLVIDDSQYMRKIVRNLLLNVGVREVYEAGDGVSGLEAIRTLEPDIVILDYELPMLNGAELVRIVRSPDVFPLPHVPIIMLSSHADRTRVIEASQLGVNEYLVKPVSAKSLHDRIISILANPRPLVRVGDYYGPQPRRKFPDPIATPRIITEDTPAE
;
A
#
# COMPACT_ATOMS: atom_id res chain seq x y z
N MET A 1 38.07 7.57 3.25
CA MET A 1 37.52 8.09 4.53
C MET A 1 36.01 8.34 4.30
N GLU A 2 35.22 7.25 4.04
CA GLU A 2 33.80 7.35 3.57
C GLU A 2 32.88 6.20 4.06
N ILE A 3 33.10 5.72 5.28
CA ILE A 3 32.29 4.62 5.86
C ILE A 3 31.45 5.06 7.08
N ALA A 4 31.61 6.29 7.58
CA ALA A 4 30.93 6.74 8.79
C ALA A 4 29.49 7.29 8.55
N GLY A 5 29.15 7.72 7.32
CA GLY A 5 27.87 8.41 7.03
C GLY A 5 26.64 7.50 6.95
N ARG A 6 26.77 6.23 6.57
CA ARG A 6 25.62 5.32 6.36
C ARG A 6 25.05 4.68 7.64
N ARG A 7 25.84 4.53 8.70
CA ARG A 7 25.35 3.98 9.98
C ARG A 7 24.54 4.97 10.80
N VAL A 8 24.81 6.25 10.67
CA VAL A 8 24.13 7.30 11.44
C VAL A 8 22.69 7.52 10.94
N ALA A 9 22.47 7.49 9.63
CA ALA A 9 21.14 7.69 9.06
C ALA A 9 20.14 6.60 9.47
N GLY A 10 20.56 5.33 9.57
CA GLY A 10 19.72 4.22 10.01
C GLY A 10 19.36 4.29 11.50
N VAL A 11 20.27 4.75 12.34
CA VAL A 11 20.01 4.94 13.78
C VAL A 11 19.09 6.14 14.03
N TRP A 12 19.25 7.23 13.30
CA TRP A 12 18.35 8.40 13.39
C TRP A 12 16.93 8.08 12.91
N ALA A 13 16.76 7.32 11.81
CA ALA A 13 15.46 6.87 11.36
C ALA A 13 14.77 5.94 12.39
N ALA A 14 15.52 5.03 13.03
CA ALA A 14 15.00 4.16 14.08
C ALA A 14 14.67 4.93 15.38
N ILE A 15 15.43 5.96 15.72
CA ILE A 15 15.17 6.82 16.89
C ILE A 15 13.96 7.73 16.63
N MET A 16 13.82 8.26 15.41
CA MET A 16 12.67 9.10 15.03
C MET A 16 11.36 8.32 14.98
N SER A 17 11.36 7.04 14.61
CA SER A 17 10.15 6.20 14.62
C SER A 17 9.65 5.82 16.02
N THR A 18 10.48 6.01 17.05
CA THR A 18 10.14 5.59 18.42
C THR A 18 9.56 6.72 19.28
N ILE A 19 9.58 7.99 18.83
CA ILE A 19 9.29 9.16 19.71
C ILE A 19 8.38 10.23 19.05
N LEU A 20 7.55 9.89 18.08
CA LEU A 20 6.52 10.85 17.66
C LEU A 20 5.47 10.97 18.78
N SER A 21 5.35 12.15 19.37
CA SER A 21 4.27 12.45 20.30
C SER A 21 2.92 12.38 19.58
N LYS A 22 1.84 12.13 20.30
CA LYS A 22 0.49 12.14 19.72
C LYS A 22 0.21 13.43 18.94
N SER A 23 0.70 14.58 19.42
CA SER A 23 0.49 15.87 18.76
C SER A 23 1.25 15.99 17.43
N GLU A 24 2.43 15.38 17.31
CA GLU A 24 3.19 15.33 16.05
C GLU A 24 2.53 14.42 15.03
N ILE A 25 2.03 13.27 15.45
CA ILE A 25 1.24 12.37 14.60
C ILE A 25 -0.02 13.09 14.10
N ASP A 26 -0.76 13.74 14.97
CA ASP A 26 -1.96 14.51 14.62
C ASP A 26 -1.63 15.66 13.65
N ALA A 27 -0.46 16.29 13.78
CA ALA A 27 0.00 17.33 12.86
C ALA A 27 0.35 16.73 11.49
N GLN A 28 1.03 15.58 11.44
CA GLN A 28 1.31 14.87 10.19
C GLN A 28 0.04 14.45 9.48
N VAL A 29 -0.94 13.85 10.20
CA VAL A 29 -2.22 13.46 9.61
C VAL A 29 -2.94 14.66 8.99
N ARG A 30 -2.87 15.84 9.63
CA ARG A 30 -3.49 17.07 9.09
C ARG A 30 -2.83 17.60 7.82
N SER A 31 -1.56 17.33 7.60
CA SER A 31 -0.82 17.79 6.42
C SER A 31 -0.91 16.82 5.22
N LEU A 32 -1.51 15.62 5.40
CA LEU A 32 -1.61 14.65 4.32
C LEU A 32 -2.58 15.10 3.22
N GLY A 33 -2.13 14.98 1.98
CA GLY A 33 -2.97 14.93 0.79
C GLY A 33 -3.36 13.47 0.49
N VAL A 34 -4.64 13.15 0.59
CA VAL A 34 -5.15 11.78 0.38
C VAL A 34 -6.03 11.72 -0.85
N LEU A 35 -5.70 10.83 -1.80
CA LEU A 35 -6.52 10.57 -2.98
C LEU A 35 -7.40 9.33 -2.75
N VAL A 36 -8.71 9.48 -2.99
CA VAL A 36 -9.70 8.40 -2.93
C VAL A 36 -10.12 8.02 -4.35
N ILE A 37 -9.94 6.77 -4.73
CA ILE A 37 -10.31 6.22 -6.05
C ILE A 37 -11.35 5.12 -5.81
N ASP A 38 -12.59 5.37 -6.20
CA ASP A 38 -13.74 4.45 -6.07
C ASP A 38 -14.78 4.88 -7.10
N ASP A 39 -15.42 3.99 -7.83
CA ASP A 39 -16.40 4.34 -8.86
C ASP A 39 -17.73 4.84 -8.26
N SER A 40 -18.05 4.43 -7.03
CA SER A 40 -19.23 4.86 -6.31
C SER A 40 -19.02 6.25 -5.69
N GLN A 41 -19.69 7.27 -6.23
CA GLN A 41 -19.72 8.60 -5.63
C GLN A 41 -20.15 8.59 -4.15
N TYR A 42 -21.06 7.68 -3.80
CA TYR A 42 -21.54 7.52 -2.43
C TYR A 42 -20.40 7.03 -1.52
N MET A 43 -19.63 6.04 -1.97
CA MET A 43 -18.47 5.53 -1.20
C MET A 43 -17.36 6.56 -1.08
N ARG A 44 -17.05 7.32 -2.14
CA ARG A 44 -16.09 8.43 -2.05
C ARG A 44 -16.48 9.44 -0.99
N LYS A 45 -17.78 9.84 -0.93
CA LYS A 45 -18.29 10.75 0.12
C LYS A 45 -18.14 10.17 1.53
N ILE A 46 -18.44 8.87 1.70
CA ILE A 46 -18.25 8.20 3.00
C ILE A 46 -16.79 8.24 3.40
N VAL A 47 -15.87 7.76 2.55
CA VAL A 47 -14.44 7.70 2.83
C VAL A 47 -13.88 9.10 3.10
N ARG A 48 -14.28 10.10 2.29
CA ARG A 48 -13.93 11.51 2.53
C ARG A 48 -14.34 11.98 3.93
N ASN A 49 -15.57 11.73 4.34
CA ASN A 49 -16.06 12.13 5.66
C ASN A 49 -15.29 11.42 6.78
N LEU A 50 -14.96 10.14 6.61
CA LEU A 50 -14.15 9.38 7.56
C LEU A 50 -12.74 9.98 7.66
N LEU A 51 -12.11 10.37 6.54
CA LEU A 51 -10.81 11.03 6.51
C LEU A 51 -10.82 12.38 7.22
N LEU A 52 -11.85 13.20 6.97
CA LEU A 52 -12.02 14.48 7.67
C LEU A 52 -12.18 14.28 9.19
N ASN A 53 -12.92 13.24 9.61
CA ASN A 53 -13.11 12.90 11.02
C ASN A 53 -11.82 12.44 11.71
N VAL A 54 -10.89 11.81 10.97
CA VAL A 54 -9.57 11.43 11.52
C VAL A 54 -8.52 12.54 11.42
N GLY A 55 -8.89 13.70 10.87
CA GLY A 55 -8.05 14.90 10.87
C GLY A 55 -7.38 15.25 9.54
N VAL A 56 -7.49 14.42 8.50
CA VAL A 56 -7.02 14.75 7.15
C VAL A 56 -7.79 15.96 6.63
N ARG A 57 -7.10 16.92 6.02
CA ARG A 57 -7.74 18.16 5.51
C ARG A 57 -7.84 18.21 4.01
N GLU A 58 -6.90 17.60 3.31
CA GLU A 58 -6.80 17.63 1.87
C GLU A 58 -7.17 16.25 1.31
N VAL A 59 -8.35 16.16 0.66
CA VAL A 59 -8.88 14.92 0.10
C VAL A 59 -9.26 15.15 -1.34
N TYR A 60 -8.59 14.43 -2.24
CA TYR A 60 -8.86 14.40 -3.67
C TYR A 60 -9.73 13.18 -4.00
N GLU A 61 -10.44 13.21 -5.12
CA GLU A 61 -11.32 12.13 -5.54
C GLU A 61 -11.14 11.83 -7.03
N ALA A 62 -11.16 10.53 -7.38
CA ALA A 62 -11.24 10.04 -8.74
C ALA A 62 -12.32 8.95 -8.84
N GLY A 63 -13.06 8.92 -9.96
CA GLY A 63 -14.21 8.04 -10.14
C GLY A 63 -13.89 6.74 -10.90
N ASP A 64 -12.68 6.56 -11.38
CA ASP A 64 -12.23 5.38 -12.14
C ASP A 64 -10.72 5.23 -12.07
N GLY A 65 -10.20 4.08 -12.56
CA GLY A 65 -8.78 3.78 -12.50
C GLY A 65 -7.90 4.69 -13.37
N VAL A 66 -8.41 5.15 -14.52
CA VAL A 66 -7.64 6.00 -15.45
C VAL A 66 -7.49 7.40 -14.88
N SER A 67 -8.60 8.00 -14.44
CA SER A 67 -8.57 9.30 -13.74
C SER A 67 -7.76 9.24 -12.45
N GLY A 68 -7.77 8.08 -11.76
CA GLY A 68 -6.97 7.80 -10.59
C GLY A 68 -5.45 7.84 -10.88
N LEU A 69 -4.99 7.19 -11.95
CA LEU A 69 -3.58 7.23 -12.37
C LEU A 69 -3.14 8.66 -12.70
N GLU A 70 -3.96 9.41 -13.43
CA GLU A 70 -3.64 10.81 -13.76
C GLU A 70 -3.61 11.69 -12.50
N ALA A 71 -4.56 11.49 -11.56
CA ALA A 71 -4.57 12.20 -10.31
C ALA A 71 -3.32 11.89 -9.45
N ILE A 72 -2.84 10.64 -9.41
CA ILE A 72 -1.59 10.30 -8.71
C ILE A 72 -0.41 11.07 -9.31
N ARG A 73 -0.33 11.16 -10.66
CA ARG A 73 0.77 11.85 -11.34
C ARG A 73 0.78 13.35 -11.15
N THR A 74 -0.41 13.98 -11.13
CA THR A 74 -0.55 15.44 -11.14
C THR A 74 -0.66 16.06 -9.75
N LEU A 75 -1.28 15.33 -8.80
CA LEU A 75 -1.51 15.81 -7.45
C LEU A 75 -0.46 15.32 -6.44
N GLU A 76 0.32 14.31 -6.81
CA GLU A 76 1.36 13.71 -5.97
C GLU A 76 0.88 13.44 -4.53
N PRO A 77 -0.22 12.67 -4.33
CA PRO A 77 -0.78 12.47 -3.01
C PRO A 77 0.17 11.71 -2.09
N ASP A 78 0.09 11.98 -0.78
CA ASP A 78 0.87 11.28 0.24
C ASP A 78 0.35 9.85 0.48
N ILE A 79 -0.95 9.61 0.28
CA ILE A 79 -1.59 8.30 0.42
C ILE A 79 -2.69 8.16 -0.63
N VAL A 80 -2.79 6.99 -1.23
CA VAL A 80 -3.90 6.61 -2.11
C VAL A 80 -4.79 5.59 -1.40
N ILE A 81 -6.10 5.85 -1.35
CA ILE A 81 -7.13 4.90 -0.95
C ILE A 81 -7.81 4.42 -2.21
N LEU A 82 -7.71 3.13 -2.50
CA LEU A 82 -8.06 2.55 -3.77
C LEU A 82 -9.09 1.43 -3.60
N ASP A 83 -10.23 1.53 -4.27
CA ASP A 83 -11.13 0.40 -4.39
C ASP A 83 -10.50 -0.70 -5.26
N TYR A 84 -10.68 -1.95 -4.82
CA TYR A 84 -10.27 -3.12 -5.61
C TYR A 84 -11.14 -3.27 -6.87
N GLU A 85 -12.44 -3.01 -6.74
CA GLU A 85 -13.46 -3.26 -7.77
C GLU A 85 -13.76 -1.97 -8.55
N LEU A 86 -12.93 -1.65 -9.53
CA LEU A 86 -13.14 -0.53 -10.45
C LEU A 86 -13.48 -1.04 -11.86
N PRO A 87 -14.30 -0.30 -12.62
CA PRO A 87 -14.59 -0.64 -14.01
C PRO A 87 -13.39 -0.38 -14.91
N MET A 88 -13.25 -1.14 -15.99
CA MET A 88 -12.21 -1.04 -17.04
C MET A 88 -10.79 -1.30 -16.55
N LEU A 89 -10.30 -0.56 -15.59
CA LEU A 89 -8.99 -0.73 -14.95
C LEU A 89 -9.21 -1.00 -13.46
N ASN A 90 -9.16 -2.26 -13.06
CA ASN A 90 -9.38 -2.66 -11.67
C ASN A 90 -8.23 -2.22 -10.74
N GLY A 91 -8.49 -2.23 -9.42
CA GLY A 91 -7.50 -1.77 -8.45
C GLY A 91 -6.18 -2.55 -8.48
N ALA A 92 -6.21 -3.84 -8.79
CA ALA A 92 -5.00 -4.66 -8.90
C ALA A 92 -4.15 -4.27 -10.11
N GLU A 93 -4.77 -3.99 -11.24
CA GLU A 93 -4.10 -3.51 -12.47
C GLU A 93 -3.50 -2.12 -12.25
N LEU A 94 -4.26 -1.23 -11.61
CA LEU A 94 -3.77 0.10 -11.24
C LEU A 94 -2.52 0.01 -10.36
N VAL A 95 -2.53 -0.83 -9.32
CA VAL A 95 -1.36 -1.04 -8.47
C VAL A 95 -0.16 -1.54 -9.27
N ARG A 96 -0.34 -2.50 -10.20
CA ARG A 96 0.76 -2.98 -11.07
C ARG A 96 1.38 -1.85 -11.88
N ILE A 97 0.57 -0.96 -12.45
CA ILE A 97 1.06 0.21 -13.20
C ILE A 97 1.83 1.15 -12.27
N VAL A 98 1.25 1.51 -11.12
CA VAL A 98 1.90 2.39 -10.15
C VAL A 98 3.22 1.79 -9.64
N ARG A 99 3.27 0.47 -9.39
CA ARG A 99 4.47 -0.23 -8.89
C ARG A 99 5.49 -0.56 -9.98
N SER A 100 5.39 0.05 -11.14
CA SER A 100 6.37 -0.08 -12.24
C SER A 100 7.33 1.12 -12.24
N PRO A 101 8.47 1.08 -11.52
CA PRO A 101 9.33 2.24 -11.30
C PRO A 101 9.99 2.76 -12.58
N ASP A 102 10.07 1.93 -13.62
CA ASP A 102 10.64 2.32 -14.90
C ASP A 102 9.61 3.06 -15.79
N VAL A 103 8.33 3.06 -15.42
CA VAL A 103 7.21 3.59 -16.20
C VAL A 103 6.42 4.67 -15.46
N PHE A 104 6.22 4.50 -14.16
CA PHE A 104 5.38 5.40 -13.36
C PHE A 104 6.21 6.31 -12.44
N PRO A 105 5.91 7.63 -12.37
CA PRO A 105 6.77 8.59 -11.68
C PRO A 105 6.75 8.48 -10.15
N LEU A 106 5.65 7.97 -9.56
CA LEU A 106 5.49 7.82 -8.10
C LEU A 106 5.26 6.35 -7.68
N PRO A 107 6.21 5.44 -7.97
CA PRO A 107 6.03 4.02 -7.68
C PRO A 107 6.04 3.71 -6.17
N HIS A 108 6.43 4.67 -5.35
CA HIS A 108 6.58 4.56 -3.91
C HIS A 108 5.35 5.06 -3.12
N VAL A 109 4.37 5.70 -3.77
CA VAL A 109 3.19 6.23 -3.06
C VAL A 109 2.51 5.14 -2.24
N PRO A 110 2.23 5.37 -0.94
CA PRO A 110 1.51 4.41 -0.11
C PRO A 110 0.08 4.18 -0.61
N ILE A 111 -0.32 2.90 -0.67
CA ILE A 111 -1.66 2.51 -1.13
C ILE A 111 -2.36 1.73 -0.01
N ILE A 112 -3.56 2.17 0.36
CA ILE A 112 -4.53 1.45 1.18
C ILE A 112 -5.61 0.91 0.25
N MET A 113 -5.71 -0.40 0.11
CA MET A 113 -6.73 -1.02 -0.74
C MET A 113 -8.00 -1.30 0.06
N LEU A 114 -9.14 -0.90 -0.48
CA LEU A 114 -10.47 -1.24 0.02
C LEU A 114 -11.07 -2.37 -0.81
N SER A 115 -11.76 -3.31 -0.18
CA SER A 115 -12.44 -4.40 -0.89
C SER A 115 -13.65 -4.91 -0.13
N SER A 116 -14.65 -5.38 -0.83
CA SER A 116 -15.79 -6.10 -0.25
C SER A 116 -15.43 -7.54 0.19
N HIS A 117 -14.24 -8.03 -0.16
CA HIS A 117 -13.79 -9.39 0.09
C HIS A 117 -12.81 -9.44 1.27
N ALA A 118 -13.14 -10.31 2.25
CA ALA A 118 -12.34 -10.52 3.46
C ALA A 118 -11.47 -11.79 3.40
N ASP A 119 -11.49 -12.51 2.27
CA ASP A 119 -10.80 -13.78 2.16
C ASP A 119 -9.26 -13.62 2.14
N ARG A 120 -8.59 -14.63 2.69
CA ARG A 120 -7.14 -14.62 2.84
C ARG A 120 -6.40 -14.51 1.50
N THR A 121 -6.97 -15.09 0.43
CA THR A 121 -6.36 -15.09 -0.89
C THR A 121 -6.23 -13.67 -1.43
N ARG A 122 -7.30 -12.87 -1.33
CA ARG A 122 -7.31 -11.47 -1.75
C ARG A 122 -6.31 -10.60 -0.98
N VAL A 123 -6.19 -10.83 0.33
CA VAL A 123 -5.21 -10.11 1.16
C VAL A 123 -3.78 -10.46 0.74
N ILE A 124 -3.51 -11.73 0.42
CA ILE A 124 -2.20 -12.18 -0.06
C ILE A 124 -1.90 -11.58 -1.44
N GLU A 125 -2.85 -11.63 -2.38
CA GLU A 125 -2.72 -11.02 -3.70
C GLU A 125 -2.41 -9.54 -3.61
N ALA A 126 -3.16 -8.77 -2.80
CA ALA A 126 -2.91 -7.35 -2.59
C ALA A 126 -1.49 -7.08 -2.04
N SER A 127 -1.04 -7.91 -1.09
CA SER A 127 0.32 -7.83 -0.55
C SER A 127 1.39 -8.11 -1.61
N GLN A 128 1.16 -9.09 -2.50
CA GLN A 128 2.05 -9.44 -3.61
C GLN A 128 2.09 -8.38 -4.70
N LEU A 129 1.04 -7.56 -4.82
CA LEU A 129 0.99 -6.41 -5.72
C LEU A 129 1.76 -5.19 -5.19
N GLY A 130 2.16 -5.19 -3.92
CA GLY A 130 2.84 -4.03 -3.31
C GLY A 130 1.90 -3.02 -2.67
N VAL A 131 0.72 -3.47 -2.22
CA VAL A 131 -0.20 -2.67 -1.40
C VAL A 131 0.36 -2.51 0.02
N ASN A 132 0.26 -1.31 0.59
CA ASN A 132 0.74 -1.05 1.94
C ASN A 132 -0.22 -1.61 2.99
N GLU A 133 -1.50 -1.33 2.86
CA GLU A 133 -2.53 -1.74 3.81
C GLU A 133 -3.78 -2.22 3.06
N TYR A 134 -4.52 -3.13 3.68
CA TYR A 134 -5.77 -3.66 3.15
C TYR A 134 -6.87 -3.50 4.18
N LEU A 135 -8.03 -3.01 3.75
CA LEU A 135 -9.22 -2.85 4.57
C LEU A 135 -10.44 -3.47 3.89
N VAL A 136 -11.23 -4.16 4.68
CA VAL A 136 -12.50 -4.75 4.21
C VAL A 136 -13.62 -3.74 4.43
N LYS A 137 -14.46 -3.55 3.43
CA LYS A 137 -15.69 -2.76 3.53
C LYS A 137 -16.73 -3.51 4.39
N PRO A 138 -17.49 -2.84 5.28
CA PRO A 138 -17.54 -1.40 5.51
C PRO A 138 -16.38 -0.87 6.34
N VAL A 139 -15.81 0.28 5.94
CA VAL A 139 -14.72 0.93 6.67
C VAL A 139 -15.25 1.84 7.77
N SER A 140 -14.49 1.94 8.87
CA SER A 140 -14.75 2.86 9.98
C SER A 140 -13.65 3.93 10.07
N ALA A 141 -13.94 5.06 10.71
CA ALA A 141 -12.94 6.09 10.98
C ALA A 141 -11.73 5.51 11.75
N LYS A 142 -12.00 4.64 12.74
CA LYS A 142 -10.94 3.99 13.52
C LYS A 142 -10.06 3.09 12.65
N SER A 143 -10.64 2.21 11.82
CA SER A 143 -9.85 1.31 10.98
C SER A 143 -9.02 2.08 9.96
N LEU A 144 -9.55 3.16 9.40
CA LEU A 144 -8.85 4.02 8.45
C LEU A 144 -7.70 4.76 9.12
N HIS A 145 -7.96 5.37 10.28
CA HIS A 145 -6.94 6.02 11.11
C HIS A 145 -5.80 5.06 11.45
N ASP A 146 -6.11 3.84 11.94
CA ASP A 146 -5.11 2.85 12.33
C ASP A 146 -4.18 2.48 11.15
N ARG A 147 -4.70 2.43 9.91
CA ARG A 147 -3.88 2.17 8.71
C ARG A 147 -3.02 3.36 8.30
N ILE A 148 -3.56 4.56 8.37
CA ILE A 148 -2.79 5.78 8.13
C ILE A 148 -1.63 5.87 9.13
N ILE A 149 -1.91 5.67 10.42
CA ILE A 149 -0.87 5.67 11.46
C ILE A 149 0.14 4.56 11.23
N SER A 150 -0.29 3.36 10.80
CA SER A 150 0.64 2.26 10.47
C SER A 150 1.63 2.65 9.36
N ILE A 151 1.18 3.39 8.35
CA ILE A 151 2.02 3.89 7.27
C ILE A 151 3.01 4.95 7.77
N LEU A 152 2.54 5.92 8.58
CA LEU A 152 3.35 7.03 9.07
C LEU A 152 4.36 6.60 10.15
N ALA A 153 3.92 5.84 11.14
CA ALA A 153 4.74 5.45 12.29
C ALA A 153 5.66 4.27 12.01
N ASN A 154 5.31 3.40 11.08
CA ASN A 154 6.06 2.20 10.74
C ASN A 154 6.28 2.09 9.22
N PRO A 155 6.98 3.05 8.58
CA PRO A 155 7.21 3.03 7.16
C PRO A 155 8.03 1.79 6.78
N ARG A 156 7.50 1.00 5.87
CA ARG A 156 8.21 -0.18 5.35
C ARG A 156 9.15 0.25 4.23
N PRO A 157 10.42 -0.20 4.23
CA PRO A 157 11.33 0.07 3.13
C PRO A 157 10.78 -0.50 1.84
N LEU A 158 10.96 0.22 0.74
CA LEU A 158 10.63 -0.28 -0.59
C LEU A 158 11.73 -1.24 -1.03
N VAL A 159 11.32 -2.35 -1.59
CA VAL A 159 12.22 -3.39 -2.09
C VAL A 159 11.88 -3.77 -3.53
N ARG A 160 12.90 -4.12 -4.32
CA ARG A 160 12.74 -4.72 -5.64
C ARG A 160 13.28 -6.15 -5.57
N VAL A 161 12.43 -7.14 -5.82
CA VAL A 161 12.80 -8.55 -5.82
C VAL A 161 12.15 -9.22 -7.02
N GLY A 162 12.93 -9.55 -8.04
CA GLY A 162 12.40 -10.00 -9.33
C GLY A 162 11.47 -8.94 -9.92
N ASP A 163 10.24 -9.35 -10.23
CA ASP A 163 9.20 -8.48 -10.78
C ASP A 163 8.45 -7.68 -9.69
N TYR A 164 8.68 -7.99 -8.42
CA TYR A 164 8.03 -7.28 -7.32
C TYR A 164 8.74 -5.95 -7.05
N TYR A 165 7.98 -4.87 -7.02
CA TYR A 165 8.39 -3.59 -6.46
C TYR A 165 7.32 -3.06 -5.49
N GLY A 166 7.71 -2.72 -4.28
CA GLY A 166 6.76 -2.22 -3.28
C GLY A 166 7.30 -2.29 -1.86
N PRO A 167 6.44 -2.01 -0.86
CA PRO A 167 6.82 -2.08 0.54
C PRO A 167 7.20 -3.50 0.92
N GLN A 168 8.29 -3.65 1.69
CA GLN A 168 8.75 -4.95 2.16
C GLN A 168 7.59 -5.73 2.81
N PRO A 169 7.28 -6.96 2.34
CA PRO A 169 6.22 -7.76 2.90
C PRO A 169 6.39 -7.99 4.41
N ARG A 170 5.31 -7.95 5.19
CA ARG A 170 5.33 -8.21 6.64
C ARG A 170 5.73 -9.66 6.98
N ARG A 171 5.53 -10.58 6.03
CA ARG A 171 6.00 -11.97 6.09
C ARG A 171 6.69 -12.28 4.78
N LYS A 172 7.73 -13.14 4.82
CA LYS A 172 8.31 -13.66 3.58
C LYS A 172 7.18 -14.29 2.75
N PHE A 173 7.13 -13.98 1.47
CA PHE A 173 6.27 -14.74 0.55
C PHE A 173 6.61 -16.21 0.74
N PRO A 174 5.61 -17.12 0.77
CA PRO A 174 5.94 -18.53 0.62
C PRO A 174 6.72 -18.65 -0.69
N ASP A 175 7.85 -19.35 -0.66
CA ASP A 175 8.62 -19.62 -1.87
C ASP A 175 7.64 -20.07 -2.96
N PRO A 176 7.76 -19.58 -4.20
CA PRO A 176 6.93 -20.07 -5.29
C PRO A 176 7.08 -21.60 -5.26
N ILE A 177 5.95 -22.28 -5.10
CA ILE A 177 5.77 -23.70 -4.86
C ILE A 177 6.97 -24.48 -5.40
N ALA A 178 7.76 -25.04 -4.48
CA ALA A 178 8.86 -25.93 -4.87
C ALA A 178 8.25 -26.96 -5.83
N THR A 179 8.74 -26.98 -7.05
CA THR A 179 8.32 -27.92 -8.08
C THR A 179 8.25 -29.30 -7.42
N PRO A 180 7.12 -30.02 -7.46
CA PRO A 180 7.03 -31.31 -6.83
C PRO A 180 8.19 -32.15 -7.37
N ARG A 181 9.07 -32.62 -6.48
CA ARG A 181 10.10 -33.58 -6.87
C ARG A 181 9.35 -34.78 -7.42
N ILE A 182 9.48 -35.01 -8.70
CA ILE A 182 9.07 -36.27 -9.32
C ILE A 182 9.91 -37.32 -8.63
N ILE A 183 9.30 -38.08 -7.74
CA ILE A 183 9.91 -39.31 -7.19
C ILE A 183 9.90 -40.28 -8.36
N THR A 184 11.02 -40.40 -9.04
CA THR A 184 11.26 -41.52 -9.93
C THR A 184 11.41 -42.73 -9.01
N GLU A 185 10.39 -43.58 -8.97
CA GLU A 185 10.52 -44.92 -8.39
C GLU A 185 11.58 -45.67 -9.22
N ASP A 186 12.76 -45.85 -8.64
CA ASP A 186 13.74 -46.84 -9.11
C ASP A 186 13.13 -48.21 -8.90
N THR A 187 12.62 -48.81 -9.97
CA THR A 187 12.27 -50.22 -10.04
C THR A 187 13.59 -51.00 -10.04
N PRO A 188 13.88 -51.87 -9.05
CA PRO A 188 15.01 -52.76 -9.15
C PRO A 188 14.69 -53.83 -10.20
N ALA A 189 15.55 -53.89 -11.22
CA ALA A 189 15.57 -54.99 -12.15
C ALA A 189 16.19 -56.24 -11.50
N GLU A 190 15.48 -57.37 -11.59
CA GLU A 190 16.03 -58.68 -11.34
C GLU A 190 17.07 -59.09 -12.42
#